data_19f1684c1facad38d31fa41e61f773c0
#
_entry.id   19f1684c1facad38d31fa41e61f773c0
#
_cell.length_a   1.000
_cell.length_b   1.000
_cell.length_c   1.000
_cell.angle_alpha   90.00
_cell.angle_beta   90.00
_cell.angle_gamma   90.00
#
_symmetry.space_group_name_H-M   'P 1'
#
loop_
_entity.id
_entity.type
_entity.pdbx_description
1 polymer ?
#
loop_
_entity_poly.entity_id
_entity_poly.type
_entity_poly.pdbx_seq_one_letter_code
_entity_poly.pdbx_strand_id
1 'polypeptide(L)'
;MGCVLNMQPSFFSDVARHAEDVVANSFLDLAADTLGKAASPLTYQDVWQLAETLGLTAKLKTGGKTPWNSMGAQLYVDVRDNPQSVFVKLGKRPAKFFLKARVGELKSVGADDSGLVVPGVKSAKYKERDVHPVLAYFAFASPGFNRGRAVITKTIYHEKSKKSGYSEWNHPDMVGFSIPIEDWHPDVLELNGVTDRNALTLFSFELKKHISRATYRESFFQAVSNSSWAHQGYLVAAEIDEDDDLLAELERLASSFGIGIIHLDLRDFGQSRVVHPARTREALDWETINKLCEQNEDFQRFLENVKIDFTARKVHRGEYDVVLQEIDNYLAGLLKG
;
A
#
# COMPACT_ATOMS: atom_id res chain seq x y z
N MET A 1 -48.24 -20.40 -61.43
CA MET A 1 -47.27 -21.43 -61.04
C MET A 1 -46.67 -20.97 -59.70
N GLY A 2 -47.19 -21.57 -58.66
CA GLY A 2 -46.82 -21.23 -57.28
C GLY A 2 -45.63 -22.05 -56.80
N CYS A 3 -44.85 -21.49 -55.92
CA CYS A 3 -43.93 -22.21 -55.09
C CYS A 3 -44.14 -21.74 -53.65
N VAL A 4 -44.79 -22.59 -52.90
CA VAL A 4 -45.01 -22.43 -51.45
C VAL A 4 -43.76 -22.94 -50.75
N LEU A 5 -43.04 -22.06 -50.03
CA LEU A 5 -41.96 -22.45 -49.17
C LEU A 5 -42.49 -22.61 -47.76
N ASN A 6 -42.38 -23.87 -47.33
CA ASN A 6 -42.71 -24.40 -46.02
C ASN A 6 -41.65 -23.91 -45.02
N MET A 7 -41.99 -23.08 -44.03
CA MET A 7 -41.15 -22.77 -42.88
C MET A 7 -41.52 -23.63 -41.70
N GLN A 8 -40.62 -24.51 -41.33
CA GLN A 8 -40.69 -25.28 -40.06
C GLN A 8 -40.21 -24.45 -38.88
N PRO A 9 -40.79 -24.58 -37.68
CA PRO A 9 -40.38 -23.89 -36.45
C PRO A 9 -39.44 -24.79 -35.66
N SER A 10 -38.15 -24.41 -35.59
CA SER A 10 -37.20 -25.01 -34.66
C SER A 10 -36.25 -23.92 -34.14
N PHE A 11 -36.78 -23.04 -33.28
CA PHE A 11 -35.98 -22.00 -32.64
C PHE A 11 -36.30 -21.86 -31.14
N PHE A 12 -36.56 -22.96 -30.44
CA PHE A 12 -36.75 -22.92 -28.98
C PHE A 12 -36.16 -24.14 -28.28
N SER A 13 -34.87 -24.42 -28.48
CA SER A 13 -34.23 -25.48 -27.68
C SER A 13 -32.71 -25.29 -27.43
N ASP A 14 -32.15 -24.08 -27.56
CA ASP A 14 -30.73 -23.84 -27.32
C ASP A 14 -30.41 -22.68 -26.34
N VAL A 15 -31.29 -22.39 -25.38
CA VAL A 15 -30.99 -21.41 -24.33
C VAL A 15 -30.56 -22.05 -22.99
N ALA A 16 -30.31 -23.33 -22.97
CA ALA A 16 -30.00 -24.09 -21.73
C ALA A 16 -28.67 -24.85 -21.80
N ARG A 17 -27.60 -24.25 -22.30
CA ARG A 17 -26.23 -24.77 -22.10
C ARG A 17 -25.21 -23.71 -22.53
N HIS A 18 -24.93 -22.71 -21.73
CA HIS A 18 -23.65 -22.00 -21.67
C HIS A 18 -23.58 -21.27 -20.32
N ALA A 19 -23.51 -22.05 -19.25
CA ALA A 19 -22.76 -21.59 -18.08
C ALA A 19 -21.30 -21.76 -18.47
N GLU A 20 -20.81 -20.89 -19.37
CA GLU A 20 -19.39 -20.76 -19.63
C GLU A 20 -18.72 -20.32 -18.34
N ASP A 21 -17.75 -21.12 -17.88
CA ASP A 21 -16.76 -20.74 -16.88
C ASP A 21 -16.21 -19.36 -17.25
N VAL A 22 -16.71 -18.32 -16.63
CA VAL A 22 -16.15 -16.97 -16.75
C VAL A 22 -14.76 -17.04 -16.15
N VAL A 23 -13.75 -17.06 -17.02
CA VAL A 23 -12.34 -17.06 -16.62
C VAL A 23 -12.07 -15.76 -15.90
N ALA A 24 -11.79 -15.81 -14.62
CA ALA A 24 -11.41 -14.62 -13.85
C ALA A 24 -10.13 -14.02 -14.43
N ASN A 25 -10.27 -12.89 -15.14
CA ASN A 25 -9.15 -12.18 -15.79
C ASN A 25 -8.62 -11.04 -14.93
N SER A 26 -9.33 -10.67 -13.86
CA SER A 26 -8.95 -9.57 -12.93
C SER A 26 -9.09 -10.00 -11.48
N PHE A 27 -8.48 -9.22 -10.58
CA PHE A 27 -8.64 -9.42 -9.13
C PHE A 27 -10.09 -9.24 -8.66
N LEU A 28 -10.85 -8.34 -9.29
CA LEU A 28 -12.26 -8.13 -8.95
C LEU A 28 -13.13 -9.29 -9.42
N ASP A 29 -12.87 -9.86 -10.60
CA ASP A 29 -13.57 -11.07 -11.06
C ASP A 29 -13.28 -12.26 -10.12
N LEU A 30 -12.00 -12.44 -9.74
CA LEU A 30 -11.62 -13.45 -8.76
C LEU A 30 -12.36 -13.28 -7.43
N ALA A 31 -12.43 -12.05 -6.93
CA ALA A 31 -13.13 -11.73 -5.70
C ALA A 31 -14.62 -11.97 -5.81
N ALA A 32 -15.24 -11.63 -6.95
CA ALA A 32 -16.66 -11.85 -7.20
C ALA A 32 -16.99 -13.36 -7.23
N ASP A 33 -16.20 -14.16 -7.96
CA ASP A 33 -16.36 -15.61 -8.04
C ASP A 33 -16.20 -16.27 -6.66
N THR A 34 -15.22 -15.80 -5.89
CA THR A 34 -14.94 -16.33 -4.55
C THR A 34 -16.05 -15.97 -3.56
N LEU A 35 -16.47 -14.69 -3.52
CA LEU A 35 -17.56 -14.23 -2.66
C LEU A 35 -18.91 -14.81 -3.07
N GLY A 36 -19.07 -15.20 -4.34
CA GLY A 36 -20.23 -15.96 -4.81
C GLY A 36 -20.36 -17.32 -4.15
N LYS A 37 -19.24 -17.91 -3.72
CA LYS A 37 -19.16 -19.22 -3.05
C LYS A 37 -19.00 -19.12 -1.53
N ALA A 38 -18.77 -17.93 -1.01
CA ALA A 38 -18.61 -17.71 0.42
C ALA A 38 -19.94 -17.80 1.18
N ALA A 39 -19.94 -18.43 2.34
CA ALA A 39 -21.13 -18.55 3.21
C ALA A 39 -21.42 -17.25 4.02
N SER A 40 -20.42 -16.38 4.18
CA SER A 40 -20.51 -15.16 5.00
C SER A 40 -19.55 -14.09 4.43
N PRO A 41 -19.69 -12.82 4.86
CA PRO A 41 -18.76 -11.77 4.51
C PRO A 41 -17.33 -12.08 4.97
N LEU A 42 -16.35 -11.86 4.08
CA LEU A 42 -14.94 -12.21 4.29
C LEU A 42 -14.05 -10.97 4.23
N THR A 43 -12.95 -10.98 4.97
CA THR A 43 -11.87 -10.01 4.75
C THR A 43 -11.21 -10.27 3.40
N TYR A 44 -10.46 -9.32 2.85
CA TYR A 44 -9.79 -9.53 1.57
C TYR A 44 -8.73 -10.65 1.63
N GLN A 45 -8.09 -10.86 2.79
CA GLN A 45 -7.19 -12.00 3.02
C GLN A 45 -7.94 -13.32 2.98
N ASP A 46 -9.09 -13.39 3.68
CA ASP A 46 -9.93 -14.60 3.67
C ASP A 46 -10.48 -14.89 2.28
N VAL A 47 -10.83 -13.84 1.49
CA VAL A 47 -11.24 -13.99 0.09
C VAL A 47 -10.12 -14.63 -0.72
N TRP A 48 -8.88 -14.16 -0.55
CA TRP A 48 -7.74 -14.73 -1.25
C TRP A 48 -7.50 -16.20 -0.84
N GLN A 49 -7.48 -16.48 0.45
CA GLN A 49 -7.27 -17.83 0.98
C GLN A 49 -8.37 -18.82 0.50
N LEU A 50 -9.61 -18.37 0.47
CA LEU A 50 -10.70 -19.16 -0.08
C LEU A 50 -10.53 -19.38 -1.59
N ALA A 51 -10.10 -18.35 -2.34
CA ALA A 51 -9.81 -18.47 -3.77
C ALA A 51 -8.70 -19.48 -4.05
N GLU A 52 -7.64 -19.50 -3.24
CA GLU A 52 -6.56 -20.51 -3.32
C GLU A 52 -7.11 -21.92 -3.05
N THR A 53 -7.89 -22.08 -1.99
CA THR A 53 -8.50 -23.35 -1.62
C THR A 53 -9.42 -23.88 -2.73
N LEU A 54 -10.12 -22.99 -3.43
CA LEU A 54 -11.00 -23.32 -4.54
C LEU A 54 -10.26 -23.46 -5.88
N GLY A 55 -8.94 -23.25 -5.92
CA GLY A 55 -8.14 -23.32 -7.15
C GLY A 55 -8.40 -22.19 -8.15
N LEU A 56 -9.09 -21.11 -7.75
CA LEU A 56 -9.47 -20.01 -8.63
C LEU A 56 -8.27 -19.12 -9.00
N THR A 57 -7.27 -19.03 -8.13
CA THR A 57 -6.06 -18.20 -8.32
C THR A 57 -5.19 -18.68 -9.48
N ALA A 58 -5.26 -19.96 -9.86
CA ALA A 58 -4.49 -20.52 -10.98
C ALA A 58 -4.80 -19.85 -12.33
N LYS A 59 -5.96 -19.21 -12.45
CA LYS A 59 -6.41 -18.51 -13.66
C LYS A 59 -5.91 -17.06 -13.74
N LEU A 60 -5.36 -16.55 -12.65
CA LEU A 60 -4.91 -15.15 -12.54
C LEU A 60 -3.39 -15.07 -12.77
N LYS A 61 -2.96 -14.40 -13.82
CA LYS A 61 -1.52 -14.11 -14.05
C LYS A 61 -1.11 -12.91 -13.22
N THR A 62 -0.50 -13.15 -12.05
CA THR A 62 0.02 -12.07 -11.21
C THR A 62 1.53 -12.22 -11.05
N GLY A 63 2.27 -11.13 -11.24
CA GLY A 63 3.72 -11.06 -10.96
C GLY A 63 4.04 -10.49 -9.57
N GLY A 64 3.02 -10.09 -8.79
CA GLY A 64 3.20 -9.44 -7.50
C GLY A 64 3.51 -10.42 -6.37
N LYS A 65 4.37 -10.00 -5.43
CA LYS A 65 4.76 -10.83 -4.25
C LYS A 65 3.64 -10.95 -3.21
N THR A 66 2.64 -10.07 -3.24
CA THR A 66 1.50 -10.04 -2.32
C THR A 66 0.19 -9.80 -3.09
N PRO A 67 -0.25 -10.77 -3.91
CA PRO A 67 -1.42 -10.59 -4.79
C PRO A 67 -2.71 -10.32 -4.02
N TRP A 68 -2.86 -10.83 -2.79
CA TRP A 68 -4.00 -10.53 -1.90
C TRP A 68 -4.11 -9.05 -1.56
N ASN A 69 -2.98 -8.34 -1.37
CA ASN A 69 -3.00 -6.89 -1.13
C ASN A 69 -3.45 -6.12 -2.39
N SER A 70 -3.04 -6.58 -3.58
CA SER A 70 -3.50 -6.01 -4.85
C SER A 70 -5.01 -6.17 -5.02
N MET A 71 -5.54 -7.35 -4.71
CA MET A 71 -6.97 -7.61 -4.72
C MET A 71 -7.71 -6.76 -3.68
N GLY A 72 -7.19 -6.69 -2.46
CA GLY A 72 -7.75 -5.86 -1.39
C GLY A 72 -7.83 -4.38 -1.79
N ALA A 73 -6.74 -3.80 -2.29
CA ALA A 73 -6.72 -2.42 -2.76
C ALA A 73 -7.77 -2.16 -3.85
N GLN A 74 -7.92 -3.08 -4.82
CA GLN A 74 -8.94 -2.94 -5.87
C GLN A 74 -10.36 -3.05 -5.32
N LEU A 75 -10.62 -3.96 -4.37
CA LEU A 75 -11.93 -4.06 -3.70
C LEU A 75 -12.31 -2.78 -2.96
N TYR A 76 -11.36 -2.17 -2.23
CA TYR A 76 -11.60 -0.90 -1.53
C TYR A 76 -11.87 0.25 -2.50
N VAL A 77 -11.09 0.35 -3.58
CA VAL A 77 -11.27 1.37 -4.61
C VAL A 77 -12.61 1.19 -5.32
N ASP A 78 -12.93 -0.04 -5.73
CA ASP A 78 -14.18 -0.33 -6.45
C ASP A 78 -15.42 0.00 -5.59
N VAL A 79 -15.43 -0.42 -4.31
CA VAL A 79 -16.56 -0.10 -3.42
C VAL A 79 -16.69 1.40 -3.15
N ARG A 80 -15.58 2.15 -3.10
CA ARG A 80 -15.57 3.59 -2.82
C ARG A 80 -15.96 4.43 -4.05
N ASP A 81 -15.39 4.13 -5.21
CA ASP A 81 -15.39 5.01 -6.38
C ASP A 81 -16.33 4.55 -7.49
N ASN A 82 -16.77 3.28 -7.48
CA ASN A 82 -17.65 2.72 -8.50
C ASN A 82 -19.10 2.59 -7.99
N PRO A 83 -20.03 3.46 -8.40
CA PRO A 83 -21.44 3.37 -8.02
C PRO A 83 -22.11 2.05 -8.45
N GLN A 84 -21.57 1.41 -9.49
CA GLN A 84 -22.06 0.14 -10.03
C GLN A 84 -21.31 -1.08 -9.46
N SER A 85 -20.46 -0.88 -8.43
CA SER A 85 -19.77 -1.97 -7.77
C SER A 85 -20.73 -3.09 -7.40
N VAL A 86 -20.35 -4.34 -7.69
CA VAL A 86 -21.10 -5.53 -7.27
C VAL A 86 -20.82 -5.90 -5.81
N PHE A 87 -19.83 -5.27 -5.20
CA PHE A 87 -19.41 -5.52 -3.83
C PHE A 87 -20.06 -4.55 -2.85
N VAL A 88 -20.16 -5.00 -1.60
CA VAL A 88 -20.51 -4.18 -0.45
C VAL A 88 -19.46 -4.41 0.64
N LYS A 89 -19.07 -3.33 1.31
CA LYS A 89 -18.22 -3.38 2.49
C LYS A 89 -19.08 -3.37 3.75
N LEU A 90 -18.88 -4.36 4.61
CA LEU A 90 -19.62 -4.55 5.86
C LEU A 90 -18.64 -4.45 7.04
N GLY A 91 -19.07 -3.77 8.10
CA GLY A 91 -18.23 -3.51 9.26
C GLY A 91 -17.16 -2.47 9.00
N LYS A 92 -16.54 -2.00 10.09
CA LYS A 92 -15.47 -0.99 10.01
C LYS A 92 -14.09 -1.57 10.30
N ARG A 93 -13.98 -2.64 11.12
CA ARG A 93 -12.68 -3.16 11.58
C ARG A 93 -12.77 -4.60 12.11
N PRO A 94 -12.22 -5.61 11.42
CA PRO A 94 -11.77 -5.56 10.03
C PRO A 94 -12.94 -5.37 9.07
N ALA A 95 -12.69 -4.69 7.95
CA ALA A 95 -13.69 -4.59 6.90
C ALA A 95 -13.86 -5.93 6.21
N LYS A 96 -15.11 -6.32 5.99
CA LYS A 96 -15.48 -7.54 5.27
C LYS A 96 -16.19 -7.17 3.98
N PHE A 97 -15.96 -7.94 2.95
CA PHE A 97 -16.59 -7.76 1.64
C PHE A 97 -17.61 -8.85 1.41
N PHE A 98 -18.67 -8.52 0.70
CA PHE A 98 -19.70 -9.44 0.25
C PHE A 98 -20.30 -8.96 -1.08
N LEU A 99 -21.07 -9.82 -1.76
CA LEU A 99 -21.78 -9.40 -2.95
C LEU A 99 -23.08 -8.68 -2.60
N LYS A 100 -23.33 -7.51 -3.22
CA LYS A 100 -24.58 -6.74 -3.02
C LYS A 100 -25.82 -7.60 -3.28
N ALA A 101 -25.79 -8.43 -4.32
CA ALA A 101 -26.91 -9.32 -4.67
C ALA A 101 -27.25 -10.35 -3.59
N ARG A 102 -26.28 -10.68 -2.73
CA ARG A 102 -26.44 -11.72 -1.68
C ARG A 102 -26.62 -11.15 -0.28
N VAL A 103 -26.64 -9.84 -0.12
CA VAL A 103 -26.83 -9.20 1.22
C VAL A 103 -28.15 -9.63 1.87
N GLY A 104 -29.18 -9.92 1.08
CA GLY A 104 -30.47 -10.43 1.58
C GLY A 104 -30.36 -11.76 2.32
N GLU A 105 -29.37 -12.59 1.99
CA GLU A 105 -29.12 -13.90 2.62
C GLU A 105 -28.60 -13.74 4.07
N LEU A 106 -27.96 -12.61 4.40
CA LEU A 106 -27.40 -12.36 5.72
C LEU A 106 -28.46 -12.08 6.81
N LYS A 107 -29.69 -11.74 6.42
CA LYS A 107 -30.79 -11.48 7.36
C LYS A 107 -31.29 -12.72 8.10
N SER A 108 -30.88 -13.90 7.69
CA SER A 108 -31.23 -15.18 8.32
C SER A 108 -30.19 -15.66 9.36
N VAL A 109 -29.02 -15.05 9.43
CA VAL A 109 -27.97 -15.34 10.41
C VAL A 109 -27.77 -14.04 11.19
N GLY A 110 -28.23 -13.99 12.44
CA GLY A 110 -28.26 -12.82 13.30
C GLY A 110 -27.08 -11.88 13.09
N ALA A 111 -27.27 -10.88 12.26
CA ALA A 111 -26.36 -9.75 12.15
C ALA A 111 -26.57 -8.89 13.38
N ASP A 112 -25.64 -9.01 14.31
CA ASP A 112 -25.50 -8.05 15.40
C ASP A 112 -25.05 -6.72 14.79
N ASP A 113 -26.03 -5.96 14.31
CA ASP A 113 -25.88 -4.56 13.90
C ASP A 113 -25.92 -3.67 15.13
N SER A 114 -25.06 -3.96 16.09
CA SER A 114 -24.75 -3.02 17.14
C SER A 114 -23.72 -2.04 16.61
N GLY A 115 -24.22 -0.91 16.12
CA GLY A 115 -23.47 0.35 16.06
C GLY A 115 -23.03 0.73 17.49
N LEU A 116 -22.14 -0.07 18.07
CA LEU A 116 -21.41 0.27 19.27
C LEU A 116 -20.38 1.32 18.89
N VAL A 117 -20.82 2.57 19.02
CA VAL A 117 -19.92 3.65 19.41
C VAL A 117 -19.27 3.16 20.69
N VAL A 118 -18.06 2.62 20.58
CA VAL A 118 -17.23 2.25 21.74
C VAL A 118 -16.80 3.58 22.37
N PRO A 119 -17.33 3.97 23.55
CA PRO A 119 -16.87 5.17 24.21
C PRO A 119 -15.45 4.92 24.67
N GLY A 120 -14.48 5.74 24.19
CA GLY A 120 -13.20 5.88 24.82
C GLY A 120 -12.31 4.65 24.74
N VAL A 121 -11.92 4.20 23.54
CA VAL A 121 -10.70 3.43 23.39
C VAL A 121 -9.56 4.34 23.79
N LYS A 122 -9.00 4.13 25.00
CA LYS A 122 -7.74 4.75 25.41
C LYS A 122 -6.78 4.58 24.25
N SER A 123 -6.22 5.69 23.76
CA SER A 123 -5.24 5.67 22.67
C SER A 123 -4.18 4.61 23.03
N ALA A 124 -4.01 3.63 22.19
CA ALA A 124 -3.03 2.58 22.41
C ALA A 124 -1.66 3.24 22.62
N LYS A 125 -0.93 2.80 23.67
CA LYS A 125 0.33 3.43 24.08
C LYS A 125 1.50 2.91 23.24
N TYR A 126 1.39 2.95 21.91
CA TYR A 126 2.53 2.65 21.04
C TYR A 126 3.42 3.88 20.86
N LYS A 127 4.68 3.66 20.58
CA LYS A 127 5.65 4.70 20.23
C LYS A 127 5.67 4.92 18.71
N GLU A 128 6.18 6.04 18.25
CA GLU A 128 6.34 6.33 16.82
C GLU A 128 7.17 5.26 16.11
N ARG A 129 8.24 4.79 16.76
CA ARG A 129 9.10 3.71 16.25
C ARG A 129 8.38 2.38 16.04
N ASP A 130 7.29 2.14 16.74
CA ASP A 130 6.49 0.93 16.55
C ASP A 130 5.72 0.95 15.21
N VAL A 131 5.65 2.12 14.56
CA VAL A 131 5.05 2.27 13.22
C VAL A 131 6.07 1.97 12.10
N HIS A 132 7.39 1.98 12.39
CA HIS A 132 8.42 1.72 11.37
C HIS A 132 8.25 0.35 10.67
N PRO A 133 8.01 -0.76 11.37
CA PRO A 133 7.76 -2.04 10.70
C PRO A 133 6.50 -2.05 9.83
N VAL A 134 5.50 -1.24 10.19
CA VAL A 134 4.26 -1.10 9.38
C VAL A 134 4.56 -0.34 8.09
N LEU A 135 5.37 0.73 8.16
CA LEU A 135 5.82 1.44 6.96
C LEU A 135 6.71 0.54 6.09
N ALA A 136 7.64 -0.21 6.68
CA ALA A 136 8.50 -1.14 5.94
C ALA A 136 7.67 -2.16 5.15
N TYR A 137 6.62 -2.70 5.79
CA TYR A 137 5.69 -3.60 5.11
C TYR A 137 4.89 -2.88 4.01
N PHE A 138 4.34 -1.70 4.28
CA PHE A 138 3.60 -0.90 3.30
C PHE A 138 4.47 -0.55 2.09
N ALA A 139 5.67 -0.06 2.31
CA ALA A 139 6.59 0.35 1.26
C ALA A 139 7.02 -0.83 0.36
N PHE A 140 7.12 -2.02 0.96
CA PHE A 140 7.49 -3.23 0.24
C PHE A 140 6.32 -3.85 -0.54
N ALA A 141 5.12 -3.91 0.07
CA ALA A 141 4.03 -4.76 -0.39
C ALA A 141 2.88 -4.02 -1.05
N SER A 142 2.73 -2.69 -0.82
CA SER A 142 1.56 -1.95 -1.29
C SER A 142 1.57 -1.76 -2.81
N PRO A 143 0.56 -2.26 -3.55
CA PRO A 143 0.48 -2.09 -5.01
C PRO A 143 0.17 -0.63 -5.40
N GLY A 144 -0.43 0.16 -4.52
CA GLY A 144 -0.72 1.58 -4.71
C GLY A 144 0.48 2.49 -4.46
N PHE A 145 1.62 1.95 -3.99
CA PHE A 145 2.84 2.68 -3.74
C PHE A 145 3.91 2.36 -4.78
N ASN A 146 4.69 3.35 -5.19
CA ASN A 146 5.80 3.21 -6.15
C ASN A 146 5.47 2.36 -7.39
N ARG A 147 4.25 2.49 -7.92
CA ARG A 147 3.76 1.71 -9.08
C ARG A 147 3.81 0.19 -8.86
N GLY A 148 3.60 -0.26 -7.63
CA GLY A 148 3.66 -1.67 -7.25
C GLY A 148 5.08 -2.26 -7.12
N ARG A 149 6.13 -1.45 -7.31
CA ARG A 149 7.52 -1.89 -7.09
C ARG A 149 7.87 -1.81 -5.62
N ALA A 150 8.54 -2.83 -5.12
CA ALA A 150 9.00 -2.86 -3.75
C ALA A 150 9.97 -1.70 -3.46
N VAL A 151 9.72 -1.01 -2.34
CA VAL A 151 10.67 -0.08 -1.74
C VAL A 151 11.22 -0.75 -0.49
N ILE A 152 12.55 -0.82 -0.41
CA ILE A 152 13.29 -1.44 0.67
C ILE A 152 13.73 -0.34 1.61
N THR A 153 13.35 -0.43 2.88
CA THR A 153 13.56 0.63 3.87
C THR A 153 14.69 0.33 4.84
N LYS A 154 15.22 1.40 5.41
CA LYS A 154 16.15 1.37 6.53
C LYS A 154 15.77 2.43 7.55
N THR A 155 15.57 2.02 8.79
CA THR A 155 15.39 2.92 9.93
C THR A 155 16.71 3.63 10.24
N ILE A 156 16.65 4.95 10.43
CA ILE A 156 17.77 5.80 10.81
C ILE A 156 17.61 6.16 12.28
N TYR A 157 18.59 5.77 13.09
CA TYR A 157 18.56 6.04 14.52
C TYR A 157 19.25 7.35 14.87
N HIS A 158 18.49 8.30 15.40
CA HIS A 158 19.00 9.63 15.80
C HIS A 158 20.11 9.55 16.86
N GLU A 159 20.08 8.52 17.73
CA GLU A 159 21.07 8.31 18.76
C GLU A 159 22.48 8.06 18.22
N LYS A 160 22.58 7.67 16.94
CA LYS A 160 23.86 7.44 16.25
C LYS A 160 24.40 8.67 15.53
N SER A 161 23.70 9.80 15.62
CA SER A 161 24.14 11.05 15.00
C SER A 161 25.16 11.77 15.85
N LYS A 162 26.21 12.29 15.21
CA LYS A 162 27.19 13.14 15.88
C LYS A 162 26.52 14.44 16.28
N LYS A 163 26.52 14.76 17.59
CA LYS A 163 25.96 15.99 18.12
C LYS A 163 26.82 17.18 17.69
N SER A 164 26.43 17.92 16.67
CA SER A 164 26.97 19.24 16.34
C SER A 164 25.83 20.21 16.06
N GLY A 165 25.66 21.11 16.93
CA GLY A 165 24.89 22.37 17.08
C GLY A 165 23.69 22.71 16.22
N TYR A 166 23.62 22.33 14.95
CA TYR A 166 22.49 22.55 14.03
C TYR A 166 21.83 21.30 13.52
N SER A 167 22.25 20.12 13.99
CA SER A 167 21.91 18.80 13.39
C SER A 167 20.73 18.08 14.02
N GLU A 168 20.05 18.65 15.01
CA GLU A 168 18.91 18.01 15.70
C GLU A 168 17.68 17.76 14.79
N TRP A 169 17.64 18.41 13.63
CA TRP A 169 16.46 18.46 12.77
C TRP A 169 16.67 17.86 11.37
N ASN A 170 17.81 17.20 11.10
CA ASN A 170 18.21 16.92 9.71
C ASN A 170 18.22 15.46 9.30
N HIS A 171 17.62 14.55 10.06
CA HIS A 171 17.60 13.14 9.72
C HIS A 171 16.18 12.66 9.49
N PRO A 172 15.91 11.98 8.37
CA PRO A 172 14.65 11.26 8.19
C PRO A 172 14.55 10.12 9.20
N ASP A 173 13.35 9.78 9.62
CA ASP A 173 13.10 8.61 10.48
C ASP A 173 13.44 7.31 9.77
N MET A 174 13.09 7.22 8.49
CA MET A 174 13.42 6.10 7.63
C MET A 174 13.82 6.58 6.24
N VAL A 175 14.70 5.83 5.62
CA VAL A 175 15.09 5.98 4.22
C VAL A 175 14.69 4.75 3.43
N GLY A 176 14.63 4.85 2.11
CA GLY A 176 14.33 3.71 1.27
C GLY A 176 14.90 3.82 -0.11
N PHE A 177 14.93 2.70 -0.80
CA PHE A 177 15.29 2.66 -2.21
C PHE A 177 14.45 1.65 -2.98
N SER A 178 14.34 1.88 -4.27
CA SER A 178 13.75 0.93 -5.22
C SER A 178 14.66 0.82 -6.43
N ILE A 179 14.97 -0.41 -6.81
CA ILE A 179 15.71 -0.75 -8.02
C ILE A 179 14.97 -1.91 -8.69
N PRO A 180 14.67 -1.89 -9.98
CA PRO A 180 13.91 -2.95 -10.66
C PRO A 180 14.81 -4.15 -11.03
N ILE A 181 15.70 -4.60 -10.13
CA ILE A 181 16.65 -5.70 -10.37
C ILE A 181 15.90 -7.02 -10.64
N GLU A 182 14.82 -7.25 -9.91
CA GLU A 182 14.04 -8.48 -10.04
C GLU A 182 12.95 -8.37 -11.13
N ASP A 183 12.66 -7.16 -11.62
CA ASP A 183 11.55 -6.87 -12.52
C ASP A 183 11.99 -6.73 -13.99
N TRP A 184 13.26 -6.34 -14.22
CA TRP A 184 13.76 -6.03 -15.56
C TRP A 184 14.77 -7.06 -16.05
N HIS A 185 14.77 -7.29 -17.38
CA HIS A 185 15.80 -8.08 -18.01
C HIS A 185 17.20 -7.46 -17.78
N PRO A 186 18.26 -8.25 -17.56
CA PRO A 186 19.61 -7.74 -17.29
C PRO A 186 20.11 -6.73 -18.33
N ASP A 187 19.83 -6.93 -19.62
CA ASP A 187 20.25 -6.01 -20.69
C ASP A 187 19.54 -4.65 -20.61
N VAL A 188 18.28 -4.64 -20.13
CA VAL A 188 17.53 -3.40 -19.93
C VAL A 188 18.10 -2.62 -18.74
N LEU A 189 18.49 -3.30 -17.66
CA LEU A 189 19.18 -2.69 -16.52
C LEU A 189 20.52 -2.11 -16.92
N GLU A 190 21.28 -2.83 -17.77
CA GLU A 190 22.57 -2.37 -18.27
C GLU A 190 22.42 -1.14 -19.14
N LEU A 191 21.52 -1.17 -20.11
CA LEU A 191 21.23 -0.02 -20.97
C LEU A 191 20.79 1.21 -20.16
N ASN A 192 19.95 1.01 -19.14
CA ASN A 192 19.50 2.08 -18.25
C ASN A 192 20.68 2.70 -17.49
N GLY A 193 21.63 1.88 -17.01
CA GLY A 193 22.85 2.37 -16.34
C GLY A 193 23.77 3.19 -17.25
N VAL A 194 23.83 2.87 -18.54
CA VAL A 194 24.68 3.57 -19.53
C VAL A 194 24.04 4.90 -19.97
N THR A 195 22.72 5.02 -19.91
CA THR A 195 21.98 6.21 -20.39
C THR A 195 21.79 7.29 -19.34
N ASP A 196 22.52 7.27 -18.21
CA ASP A 196 22.39 8.18 -17.05
C ASP A 196 20.95 8.29 -16.44
N ARG A 197 20.06 7.43 -16.85
CA ARG A 197 18.71 7.32 -16.30
C ARG A 197 18.69 6.22 -15.25
N ASN A 198 19.30 6.50 -14.10
CA ASN A 198 19.37 5.52 -13.01
C ASN A 198 17.99 4.99 -12.65
N ALA A 199 17.82 3.67 -12.76
CA ALA A 199 16.63 2.96 -12.28
C ALA A 199 16.48 3.03 -10.75
N LEU A 200 17.51 3.51 -10.04
CA LEU A 200 17.50 3.73 -8.60
C LEU A 200 16.62 4.93 -8.25
N THR A 201 15.65 4.70 -7.38
CA THR A 201 14.87 5.77 -6.74
C THR A 201 15.13 5.75 -5.24
N LEU A 202 15.51 6.89 -4.67
CA LEU A 202 15.72 7.09 -3.24
C LEU A 202 14.52 7.76 -2.60
N PHE A 203 14.16 7.30 -1.41
CA PHE A 203 13.01 7.77 -0.64
C PHE A 203 13.43 8.24 0.74
N SER A 204 12.75 9.27 1.22
CA SER A 204 12.84 9.79 2.59
C SER A 204 11.47 9.75 3.22
N PHE A 205 11.37 9.25 4.46
CA PHE A 205 10.13 9.17 5.20
C PHE A 205 10.27 9.83 6.56
N GLU A 206 9.36 10.75 6.85
CA GLU A 206 9.14 11.34 8.16
C GLU A 206 7.87 10.75 8.75
N LEU A 207 7.96 10.11 9.92
CA LEU A 207 6.83 9.44 10.54
C LEU A 207 6.24 10.28 11.67
N LYS A 208 4.92 10.22 11.79
CA LYS A 208 4.18 10.82 12.90
C LYS A 208 3.09 9.85 13.35
N LYS A 209 2.90 9.76 14.66
CA LYS A 209 1.78 8.99 15.21
C LYS A 209 0.45 9.60 14.81
N HIS A 210 0.35 10.92 14.90
CA HIS A 210 -0.88 11.65 14.70
C HIS A 210 -0.61 13.04 14.12
N ILE A 211 -1.36 13.40 13.11
CA ILE A 211 -1.36 14.74 12.52
C ILE A 211 -2.70 15.42 12.84
N SER A 212 -2.61 16.56 13.51
CA SER A 212 -3.75 17.40 13.90
C SER A 212 -3.59 18.83 13.38
N ARG A 213 -4.63 19.65 13.51
CA ARG A 213 -4.53 21.10 13.22
C ARG A 213 -3.40 21.81 13.95
N ALA A 214 -3.04 21.35 15.14
CA ALA A 214 -1.95 21.97 15.92
C ALA A 214 -0.56 21.59 15.42
N THR A 215 -0.40 20.38 14.85
CA THR A 215 0.91 19.78 14.57
C THR A 215 1.25 19.65 13.09
N TYR A 216 0.28 19.81 12.17
CA TYR A 216 0.49 19.49 10.75
C TYR A 216 1.60 20.30 10.07
N ARG A 217 1.72 21.60 10.40
CA ARG A 217 2.76 22.44 9.78
C ARG A 217 4.15 22.02 10.18
N GLU A 218 4.36 21.81 11.48
CA GLU A 218 5.65 21.36 11.99
C GLU A 218 6.03 20.02 11.37
N SER A 219 5.13 19.03 11.43
CA SER A 219 5.35 17.70 10.86
C SER A 219 5.62 17.76 9.35
N PHE A 220 4.87 18.59 8.63
CA PHE A 220 5.05 18.76 7.20
C PHE A 220 6.40 19.37 6.84
N PHE A 221 6.81 20.43 7.53
CA PHE A 221 8.08 21.09 7.24
C PHE A 221 9.30 20.27 7.71
N GLN A 222 9.15 19.40 8.71
CA GLN A 222 10.15 18.37 8.99
C GLN A 222 10.32 17.42 7.79
N ALA A 223 9.23 16.92 7.22
CA ALA A 223 9.31 16.07 6.03
C ALA A 223 9.94 16.80 4.84
N VAL A 224 9.65 18.09 4.63
CA VAL A 224 10.30 18.93 3.60
C VAL A 224 11.80 18.99 3.82
N SER A 225 12.22 19.34 5.05
CA SER A 225 13.64 19.51 5.42
C SER A 225 14.40 18.18 5.27
N ASN A 226 13.82 17.10 5.79
CA ASN A 226 14.48 15.79 5.86
C ASN A 226 14.48 15.02 4.54
N SER A 227 13.84 15.54 3.49
CA SER A 227 13.71 14.86 2.20
C SER A 227 14.36 15.57 1.02
N SER A 228 15.02 16.71 1.22
CA SER A 228 15.62 17.51 0.14
C SER A 228 16.61 16.70 -0.72
N TRP A 229 17.29 15.76 -0.12
CA TRP A 229 18.31 14.89 -0.71
C TRP A 229 17.76 13.73 -1.54
N ALA A 230 16.48 13.31 -1.33
CA ALA A 230 15.90 12.13 -1.94
C ALA A 230 15.11 12.47 -3.23
N HIS A 231 14.91 11.47 -4.08
CA HIS A 231 14.02 11.62 -5.25
C HIS A 231 12.58 11.86 -4.82
N GLN A 232 12.12 11.21 -3.75
CA GLN A 232 10.76 11.35 -3.22
C GLN A 232 10.80 11.45 -1.70
N GLY A 233 10.08 12.42 -1.15
CA GLY A 233 9.89 12.61 0.29
C GLY A 233 8.44 12.41 0.68
N TYR A 234 8.22 11.73 1.80
CA TYR A 234 6.89 11.42 2.32
C TYR A 234 6.76 11.80 3.79
N LEU A 235 5.64 12.45 4.10
CA LEU A 235 5.10 12.53 5.46
C LEU A 235 4.19 11.32 5.67
N VAL A 236 4.47 10.52 6.69
CA VAL A 236 3.73 9.29 7.00
C VAL A 236 3.04 9.46 8.34
N ALA A 237 1.74 9.18 8.41
CA ALA A 237 0.99 9.27 9.65
C ALA A 237 0.17 8.02 9.92
N ALA A 238 0.13 7.58 11.20
CA ALA A 238 -0.75 6.51 11.65
C ALA A 238 -2.18 7.01 11.90
N GLU A 239 -2.34 8.28 12.22
CA GLU A 239 -3.64 8.94 12.36
C GLU A 239 -3.56 10.35 11.75
N ILE A 240 -4.60 10.75 11.04
CA ILE A 240 -4.81 12.11 10.54
C ILE A 240 -6.23 12.50 10.96
N ASP A 241 -6.39 13.66 11.61
CA ASP A 241 -7.72 14.14 11.99
C ASP A 241 -8.63 14.23 10.76
N GLU A 242 -9.86 13.74 10.90
CA GLU A 242 -10.91 13.85 9.87
C GLU A 242 -11.51 15.26 9.88
N ASP A 243 -10.71 16.23 9.43
CA ASP A 243 -11.03 17.65 9.39
C ASP A 243 -10.79 18.16 7.97
N ASP A 244 -11.84 18.60 7.29
CA ASP A 244 -11.79 18.99 5.87
C ASP A 244 -10.80 20.14 5.61
N ASP A 245 -10.71 21.12 6.52
CA ASP A 245 -9.77 22.24 6.38
C ASP A 245 -8.32 21.77 6.53
N LEU A 246 -8.07 20.83 7.47
CA LEU A 246 -6.75 20.21 7.65
C LEU A 246 -6.34 19.43 6.41
N LEU A 247 -7.26 18.62 5.89
CA LEU A 247 -6.99 17.80 4.69
C LEU A 247 -6.73 18.69 3.47
N ALA A 248 -7.49 19.76 3.27
CA ALA A 248 -7.27 20.73 2.20
C ALA A 248 -5.92 21.44 2.32
N GLU A 249 -5.50 21.84 3.54
CA GLU A 249 -4.20 22.45 3.79
C GLU A 249 -3.05 21.47 3.55
N LEU A 250 -3.18 20.21 3.96
CA LEU A 250 -2.18 19.17 3.70
C LEU A 250 -2.04 18.94 2.18
N GLU A 251 -3.13 18.86 1.44
CA GLU A 251 -3.11 18.72 -0.03
C GLU A 251 -2.43 19.93 -0.69
N ARG A 252 -2.77 21.14 -0.26
CA ARG A 252 -2.14 22.38 -0.75
C ARG A 252 -0.64 22.39 -0.52
N LEU A 253 -0.19 22.05 0.69
CA LEU A 253 1.23 21.97 1.02
C LEU A 253 1.93 20.87 0.22
N ALA A 254 1.33 19.67 0.14
CA ALA A 254 1.86 18.55 -0.62
C ALA A 254 2.08 18.93 -2.09
N SER A 255 1.08 19.57 -2.72
CA SER A 255 1.17 20.04 -4.10
C SER A 255 2.25 21.11 -4.29
N SER A 256 2.39 22.05 -3.32
CA SER A 256 3.34 23.15 -3.40
C SER A 256 4.80 22.69 -3.25
N PHE A 257 5.07 21.81 -2.30
CA PHE A 257 6.43 21.37 -1.96
C PHE A 257 6.83 20.04 -2.60
N GLY A 258 5.86 19.31 -3.17
CA GLY A 258 6.11 18.00 -3.81
C GLY A 258 6.34 16.86 -2.82
N ILE A 259 5.95 17.04 -1.55
CA ILE A 259 6.01 16.00 -0.51
C ILE A 259 4.75 15.16 -0.61
N GLY A 260 4.91 13.83 -0.62
CA GLY A 260 3.78 12.93 -0.56
C GLY A 260 3.27 12.75 0.87
N ILE A 261 2.04 12.25 0.99
CA ILE A 261 1.42 11.94 2.27
C ILE A 261 0.94 10.49 2.24
N ILE A 262 1.34 9.70 3.23
CA ILE A 262 0.92 8.32 3.42
C ILE A 262 0.14 8.24 4.74
N HIS A 263 -1.04 7.64 4.70
CA HIS A 263 -1.79 7.24 5.89
C HIS A 263 -1.64 5.74 6.09
N LEU A 264 -1.15 5.34 7.26
CA LEU A 264 -1.04 3.94 7.70
C LEU A 264 -2.17 3.66 8.70
N ASP A 265 -3.21 2.97 8.29
CA ASP A 265 -4.27 2.59 9.22
C ASP A 265 -3.82 1.38 10.05
N LEU A 266 -3.50 1.62 11.33
CA LEU A 266 -3.04 0.57 12.24
C LEU A 266 -4.15 -0.38 12.70
N ARG A 267 -5.41 -0.04 12.46
CA ARG A 267 -6.57 -0.86 12.86
C ARG A 267 -7.08 -1.73 11.72
N ASP A 268 -6.95 -1.25 10.50
CA ASP A 268 -7.27 -1.97 9.28
C ASP A 268 -6.21 -1.62 8.23
N PHE A 269 -5.15 -2.43 8.17
CA PHE A 269 -4.04 -2.16 7.27
C PHE A 269 -4.47 -2.01 5.80
N GLY A 270 -5.54 -2.68 5.41
CA GLY A 270 -6.12 -2.56 4.06
C GLY A 270 -6.58 -1.14 3.69
N GLN A 271 -6.82 -0.26 4.67
CA GLN A 271 -7.14 1.16 4.47
C GLN A 271 -5.89 2.04 4.32
N SER A 272 -4.70 1.50 4.59
CA SER A 272 -3.45 2.23 4.41
C SER A 272 -3.27 2.63 2.95
N ARG A 273 -2.94 3.90 2.70
CA ARG A 273 -2.89 4.43 1.33
C ARG A 273 -1.96 5.63 1.20
N VAL A 274 -1.55 5.89 -0.02
CA VAL A 274 -0.99 7.18 -0.41
C VAL A 274 -2.16 8.17 -0.52
N VAL A 275 -2.22 9.14 0.39
CA VAL A 275 -3.23 10.22 0.38
C VAL A 275 -2.89 11.22 -0.72
N HIS A 276 -1.60 11.59 -0.82
CA HIS A 276 -1.08 12.46 -1.86
C HIS A 276 0.26 11.90 -2.37
N PRO A 277 0.46 11.72 -3.68
CA PRO A 277 1.73 11.21 -4.21
C PRO A 277 2.83 12.28 -4.14
N ALA A 278 4.07 11.85 -3.83
CA ALA A 278 5.20 12.73 -3.92
C ALA A 278 5.55 13.07 -5.37
N ARG A 279 6.08 14.29 -5.58
CA ARG A 279 6.72 14.64 -6.84
C ARG A 279 8.13 14.06 -6.88
N THR A 280 8.46 13.37 -7.96
CA THR A 280 9.83 12.86 -8.17
C THR A 280 10.75 14.01 -8.59
N ARG A 281 11.85 14.19 -7.86
CA ARG A 281 12.94 15.10 -8.24
C ARG A 281 13.87 14.38 -9.21
N GLU A 282 14.32 15.06 -10.24
CA GLU A 282 15.28 14.52 -11.21
C GLU A 282 16.72 14.58 -10.67
N ALA A 283 17.05 15.62 -9.94
CA ALA A 283 18.38 15.83 -9.36
C ALA A 283 18.35 15.60 -7.84
N LEU A 284 19.40 14.95 -7.35
CA LEU A 284 19.65 14.76 -5.92
C LEU A 284 20.50 15.92 -5.36
N ASP A 285 20.24 16.27 -4.11
CA ASP A 285 21.08 17.19 -3.36
C ASP A 285 22.28 16.44 -2.74
N TRP A 286 23.35 16.32 -3.53
CA TRP A 286 24.58 15.60 -3.15
C TRP A 286 25.28 16.23 -1.93
N GLU A 287 25.18 17.53 -1.74
CA GLU A 287 25.75 18.20 -0.56
C GLU A 287 25.05 17.78 0.72
N THR A 288 23.71 17.67 0.68
CA THR A 288 22.94 17.16 1.80
C THR A 288 23.21 15.67 2.03
N ILE A 289 23.30 14.85 0.97
CA ILE A 289 23.69 13.44 1.09
C ILE A 289 25.04 13.30 1.80
N ASN A 290 26.05 14.09 1.38
CA ASN A 290 27.37 14.06 1.99
C ASN A 290 27.33 14.40 3.47
N LYS A 291 26.61 15.47 3.85
CA LYS A 291 26.43 15.85 5.25
C LYS A 291 25.77 14.77 6.09
N LEU A 292 24.72 14.13 5.56
CA LEU A 292 24.03 13.03 6.25
C LEU A 292 24.96 11.84 6.47
N CYS A 293 25.78 11.48 5.49
CA CYS A 293 26.81 10.44 5.64
C CYS A 293 27.83 10.75 6.73
N GLU A 294 28.29 12.01 6.81
CA GLU A 294 29.24 12.42 7.83
C GLU A 294 28.65 12.44 9.25
N GLN A 295 27.35 12.66 9.35
CA GLN A 295 26.65 12.87 10.61
C GLN A 295 26.03 11.59 11.18
N ASN A 296 25.59 10.64 10.34
CA ASN A 296 24.86 9.46 10.79
C ASN A 296 25.39 8.18 10.15
N GLU A 297 25.85 7.23 10.99
CA GLU A 297 26.42 5.97 10.56
C GLU A 297 25.39 5.03 9.88
N ASP A 298 24.11 5.07 10.29
CA ASP A 298 23.07 4.25 9.66
C ASP A 298 22.78 4.73 8.23
N PHE A 299 22.80 6.06 8.02
CA PHE A 299 22.63 6.63 6.68
C PHE A 299 23.83 6.31 5.78
N GLN A 300 25.06 6.44 6.30
CA GLN A 300 26.26 6.05 5.58
C GLN A 300 26.20 4.58 5.15
N ARG A 301 25.89 3.69 6.10
CA ARG A 301 25.81 2.24 5.85
C ARG A 301 24.67 1.90 4.87
N PHE A 302 23.55 2.63 4.94
CA PHE A 302 22.47 2.49 3.96
C PHE A 302 22.98 2.74 2.53
N LEU A 303 23.69 3.85 2.28
CA LEU A 303 24.21 4.15 0.95
C LEU A 303 25.30 3.17 0.48
N GLU A 304 26.15 2.70 1.42
CA GLU A 304 27.15 1.66 1.11
C GLU A 304 26.46 0.37 0.63
N ASN A 305 25.42 -0.08 1.32
CA ASN A 305 24.67 -1.27 0.97
C ASN A 305 23.91 -1.10 -0.35
N VAL A 306 23.26 0.04 -0.58
CA VAL A 306 22.60 0.35 -1.85
C VAL A 306 23.59 0.30 -3.02
N LYS A 307 24.81 0.85 -2.85
CA LYS A 307 25.87 0.78 -3.86
C LYS A 307 26.30 -0.67 -4.13
N ILE A 308 26.48 -1.48 -3.08
CA ILE A 308 26.83 -2.90 -3.21
C ILE A 308 25.73 -3.65 -3.95
N ASP A 309 24.49 -3.47 -3.56
CA ASP A 309 23.32 -4.14 -4.17
C ASP A 309 23.17 -3.76 -5.64
N PHE A 310 23.32 -2.48 -5.95
CA PHE A 310 23.27 -1.98 -7.33
C PHE A 310 24.37 -2.62 -8.19
N THR A 311 25.59 -2.66 -7.67
CA THR A 311 26.75 -3.25 -8.38
C THR A 311 26.61 -4.77 -8.54
N ALA A 312 26.18 -5.46 -7.48
CA ALA A 312 25.98 -6.91 -7.47
C ALA A 312 24.71 -7.35 -8.23
N ARG A 313 23.84 -6.40 -8.61
CA ARG A 313 22.50 -6.68 -9.16
C ARG A 313 21.70 -7.64 -8.30
N LYS A 314 21.86 -7.53 -6.98
CA LYS A 314 21.21 -8.40 -6.01
C LYS A 314 21.00 -7.65 -4.70
N VAL A 315 19.79 -7.72 -4.16
CA VAL A 315 19.48 -7.08 -2.88
C VAL A 315 19.83 -7.98 -1.70
N HIS A 316 20.69 -7.50 -0.80
CA HIS A 316 21.06 -8.17 0.44
C HIS A 316 20.08 -7.79 1.56
N ARG A 317 18.93 -8.44 1.59
CA ARG A 317 17.79 -8.12 2.49
C ARG A 317 18.16 -8.01 3.97
N GLY A 318 19.16 -8.73 4.44
CA GLY A 318 19.59 -8.73 5.85
C GLY A 318 20.15 -7.40 6.35
N GLU A 319 20.52 -6.48 5.45
CA GLU A 319 21.10 -5.18 5.78
C GLU A 319 20.03 -4.08 6.01
N TYR A 320 18.79 -4.39 5.74
CA TYR A 320 17.65 -3.46 5.74
C TYR A 320 16.60 -3.84 6.79
N ASP A 321 15.55 -3.04 6.88
CA ASP A 321 14.45 -3.32 7.80
C ASP A 321 13.76 -4.64 7.42
N VAL A 322 13.38 -5.39 8.45
CA VAL A 322 12.65 -6.65 8.27
C VAL A 322 11.24 -6.36 7.81
N VAL A 323 10.85 -6.96 6.69
CA VAL A 323 9.47 -6.92 6.22
C VAL A 323 8.68 -7.98 6.97
N LEU A 324 7.63 -7.57 7.67
CA LEU A 324 6.76 -8.46 8.42
C LEU A 324 6.11 -9.49 7.48
N GLN A 325 6.00 -10.74 7.91
CA GLN A 325 5.28 -11.76 7.16
C GLN A 325 3.77 -11.64 7.38
N GLU A 326 3.35 -11.36 8.60
CA GLU A 326 1.96 -11.26 9.04
C GLU A 326 1.74 -9.92 9.73
N ILE A 327 1.32 -8.91 8.94
CA ILE A 327 1.09 -7.55 9.43
C ILE A 327 -0.02 -7.49 10.48
N ASP A 328 -1.09 -8.27 10.30
CA ASP A 328 -2.25 -8.23 11.19
C ASP A 328 -1.92 -8.73 12.60
N ASN A 329 -1.05 -9.74 12.73
CA ASN A 329 -0.57 -10.21 14.02
C ASN A 329 0.26 -9.15 14.75
N TYR A 330 1.11 -8.44 14.01
CA TYR A 330 1.88 -7.33 14.56
C TYR A 330 0.97 -6.21 15.07
N LEU A 331 0.01 -5.77 14.25
CA LEU A 331 -0.94 -4.72 14.59
C LEU A 331 -1.84 -5.11 15.78
N ALA A 332 -2.30 -6.36 15.82
CA ALA A 332 -3.07 -6.86 16.95
C ALA A 332 -2.29 -6.83 18.27
N GLY A 333 -0.97 -7.08 18.23
CA GLY A 333 -0.07 -6.94 19.37
C GLY A 333 0.12 -5.47 19.78
N LEU A 334 0.36 -4.60 18.79
CA LEU A 334 0.60 -3.18 18.98
C LEU A 334 -0.58 -2.44 19.63
N LEU A 335 -1.80 -2.81 19.28
CA LEU A 335 -3.03 -2.15 19.76
C LEU A 335 -3.54 -2.70 21.10
N LYS A 336 -3.00 -3.82 21.58
CA LYS A 336 -3.36 -4.42 22.89
C LYS A 336 -2.50 -3.89 24.03
N GLY A 337 -1.33 -3.33 23.77
CA GLY A 337 -0.40 -2.75 24.76
C GLY A 337 -0.76 -1.32 25.07
#